data_2810a8dc65b40729d57467f21c379ea4
#
_entry.id   2810a8dc65b40729d57467f21c379ea4
#
_cell.length_a   1.000
_cell.length_b   1.000
_cell.length_c   1.000
_cell.angle_alpha   90.00
_cell.angle_beta   90.00
_cell.angle_gamma   90.00
#
_symmetry.space_group_name_H-M   'P 1'
#
loop_
_entity.id
_entity.type
_entity.pdbx_description
1 polymer ?
#
loop_
_entity_poly.entity_id
_entity_poly.type
_entity_poly.pdbx_seq_one_letter_code
_entity_poly.pdbx_strand_id
1 'polypeptide(L)'
;VPRTVKGKKIFFENKRLKIINNDVFLTDEITPGSIDLIVTSPPYNVDIKYESYDDKISYESYLDFSEKWMRRCYEWLKDDGRFCLNIPLDKNKGGQQSVGADMTTKAKEIGFQYHSTVVWNEGNISRRTAWGSWLSPSAPYVIAPVELIVILYKHTWKKSRKMRESDITRDEFMDWTNGLWTFSGESKKKIGHPAPFPVELPRRCIKLFSFVDDVILDPFMGSGSTLVASLLNNRYGIGIDHDKSYCELAKARLMNEAEHNQITM
;
A
#
# COMPACT_ATOMS: atom_id res chain seq x y z
N VAL A 1 -6.76 -17.73 31.44
CA VAL A 1 -6.69 -17.27 30.06
C VAL A 1 -8.10 -16.82 29.68
N PRO A 2 -8.38 -15.50 29.42
CA PRO A 2 -9.69 -15.06 28.99
C PRO A 2 -9.95 -15.59 27.59
N ARG A 3 -11.04 -16.31 27.38
CA ARG A 3 -11.57 -16.60 26.04
C ARG A 3 -12.03 -15.30 25.42
N THR A 4 -11.27 -14.76 24.45
CA THR A 4 -11.72 -13.67 23.59
C THR A 4 -12.92 -14.15 22.79
N VAL A 5 -14.06 -13.51 22.99
CA VAL A 5 -15.26 -13.68 22.18
C VAL A 5 -14.90 -13.27 20.75
N LYS A 6 -14.93 -14.20 19.80
CA LYS A 6 -14.80 -13.93 18.39
C LYS A 6 -16.04 -13.15 17.90
N GLY A 7 -16.04 -11.85 18.07
CA GLY A 7 -16.98 -10.95 17.40
C GLY A 7 -16.54 -10.77 15.93
N LYS A 8 -17.50 -10.67 15.02
CA LYS A 8 -17.21 -10.31 13.62
C LYS A 8 -16.45 -8.98 13.60
N LYS A 9 -15.22 -9.00 13.11
CA LYS A 9 -14.36 -7.81 13.00
C LYS A 9 -14.60 -7.04 11.68
N ILE A 10 -15.61 -7.44 10.90
CA ILE A 10 -16.08 -6.70 9.74
C ILE A 10 -16.75 -5.43 10.23
N PHE A 11 -16.11 -4.30 9.97
CA PHE A 11 -16.58 -2.96 10.33
C PHE A 11 -17.62 -2.45 9.35
N PHE A 12 -17.40 -2.68 8.06
CA PHE A 12 -18.29 -2.30 6.98
C PHE A 12 -18.19 -3.31 5.84
N GLU A 13 -19.32 -3.65 5.23
CA GLU A 13 -19.36 -4.51 4.05
C GLU A 13 -20.56 -4.13 3.18
N ASN A 14 -20.32 -4.05 1.89
CA ASN A 14 -21.34 -3.92 0.87
C ASN A 14 -21.06 -4.88 -0.30
N LYS A 15 -21.71 -4.67 -1.44
CA LYS A 15 -21.54 -5.54 -2.61
C LYS A 15 -20.10 -5.61 -3.14
N ARG A 16 -19.32 -4.51 -3.03
CA ARG A 16 -17.96 -4.40 -3.63
C ARG A 16 -16.85 -4.14 -2.63
N LEU A 17 -17.16 -3.67 -1.44
CA LEU A 17 -16.16 -3.20 -0.49
C LEU A 17 -16.33 -3.87 0.87
N LYS A 18 -15.20 -4.17 1.50
CA LYS A 18 -15.12 -4.70 2.85
C LYS A 18 -14.06 -3.96 3.66
N ILE A 19 -14.43 -3.46 4.83
CA ILE A 19 -13.50 -2.90 5.82
C ILE A 19 -13.47 -3.83 7.03
N ILE A 20 -12.28 -4.23 7.44
CA ILE A 20 -12.04 -5.10 8.57
C ILE A 20 -11.30 -4.29 9.63
N ASN A 21 -11.92 -4.09 10.80
CA ASN A 21 -11.24 -3.47 11.93
C ASN A 21 -10.56 -4.54 12.77
N ASN A 22 -9.33 -4.86 12.42
CA ASN A 22 -8.53 -5.88 13.06
C ASN A 22 -7.04 -5.65 12.84
N ASP A 23 -6.22 -6.34 13.64
CA ASP A 23 -4.80 -6.50 13.37
C ASP A 23 -4.59 -7.43 12.16
N VAL A 24 -3.66 -7.08 11.28
CA VAL A 24 -3.28 -7.87 10.08
C VAL A 24 -2.88 -9.31 10.45
N PHE A 25 -2.26 -9.51 11.62
CA PHE A 25 -1.84 -10.82 12.11
C PHE A 25 -2.98 -11.68 12.63
N LEU A 26 -4.07 -11.04 13.08
CA LEU A 26 -5.22 -11.70 13.71
C LEU A 26 -6.42 -11.82 12.77
N THR A 27 -6.30 -11.28 11.54
CA THR A 27 -7.37 -11.31 10.54
C THR A 27 -7.52 -12.71 9.95
N ASP A 28 -8.68 -13.30 10.11
CA ASP A 28 -9.09 -14.60 9.55
C ASP A 28 -10.29 -14.50 8.58
N GLU A 29 -10.74 -13.27 8.30
CA GLU A 29 -11.86 -12.95 7.41
C GLU A 29 -11.50 -12.98 5.91
N ILE A 30 -10.22 -13.22 5.58
CA ILE A 30 -9.73 -13.32 4.20
C ILE A 30 -9.33 -14.77 3.92
N THR A 31 -9.94 -15.35 2.90
CA THR A 31 -9.62 -16.72 2.46
C THR A 31 -8.23 -16.75 1.81
N PRO A 32 -7.36 -17.68 2.19
CA PRO A 32 -6.09 -17.90 1.48
C PRO A 32 -6.30 -18.11 -0.02
N GLY A 33 -5.42 -17.56 -0.85
CA GLY A 33 -5.50 -17.69 -2.31
C GLY A 33 -6.70 -17.00 -2.96
N SER A 34 -7.28 -15.96 -2.32
CA SER A 34 -8.47 -15.26 -2.85
C SER A 34 -8.17 -13.88 -3.44
N ILE A 35 -7.01 -13.31 -3.18
CA ILE A 35 -6.65 -11.92 -3.55
C ILE A 35 -5.91 -11.89 -4.90
N ASP A 36 -6.36 -11.03 -5.80
CA ASP A 36 -5.76 -10.84 -7.13
C ASP A 36 -4.59 -9.85 -7.12
N LEU A 37 -4.72 -8.78 -6.32
CA LEU A 37 -3.71 -7.73 -6.20
C LEU A 37 -3.70 -7.16 -4.78
N ILE A 38 -2.52 -6.97 -4.23
CA ILE A 38 -2.31 -6.18 -3.01
C ILE A 38 -1.65 -4.87 -3.42
N VAL A 39 -2.17 -3.75 -2.92
CA VAL A 39 -1.55 -2.43 -3.04
C VAL A 39 -1.54 -1.81 -1.66
N THR A 40 -0.36 -1.53 -1.12
CA THR A 40 -0.25 -1.02 0.25
C THR A 40 0.97 -0.16 0.48
N SER A 41 0.86 0.72 1.46
CA SER A 41 1.92 1.52 2.05
C SER A 41 1.95 1.23 3.56
N PRO A 42 2.79 0.30 4.02
CA PRO A 42 2.86 -0.07 5.43
C PRO A 42 3.43 1.08 6.28
N PRO A 43 3.35 1.03 7.61
CA PRO A 43 4.08 1.96 8.49
C PRO A 43 5.58 1.93 8.17
N TYR A 44 6.22 3.13 8.08
CA TYR A 44 7.61 3.25 7.59
C TYR A 44 8.67 3.26 8.69
N ASN A 45 8.27 3.22 9.97
CA ASN A 45 9.19 3.37 11.12
C ASN A 45 10.07 4.63 11.02
N VAL A 46 9.47 5.76 10.66
CA VAL A 46 10.15 7.06 10.47
C VAL A 46 9.75 8.11 11.52
N ASP A 47 9.41 7.69 12.74
CA ASP A 47 8.93 8.50 13.86
C ASP A 47 7.61 9.27 13.56
N ILE A 48 6.75 8.72 12.71
CA ILE A 48 5.39 9.24 12.54
C ILE A 48 4.58 8.81 13.78
N LYS A 49 3.93 9.77 14.43
CA LYS A 49 3.02 9.46 15.54
C LYS A 49 1.72 8.92 14.95
N TYR A 50 1.54 7.62 15.03
CA TYR A 50 0.24 6.96 14.89
C TYR A 50 -0.43 6.88 16.27
N GLU A 51 -1.75 6.96 16.37
CA GLU A 51 -2.44 6.90 17.66
C GLU A 51 -2.29 5.55 18.37
N SER A 52 -2.03 4.49 17.62
CA SER A 52 -2.03 3.11 18.11
C SER A 52 -0.76 2.30 17.80
N TYR A 53 0.28 2.92 17.22
CA TYR A 53 1.53 2.25 16.86
C TYR A 53 2.75 3.08 17.27
N ASP A 54 3.70 2.44 17.99
CA ASP A 54 4.99 3.07 18.32
C ASP A 54 5.98 2.87 17.15
N ASP A 55 6.19 3.93 16.38
CA ASP A 55 7.07 3.95 15.21
C ASP A 55 8.58 4.08 15.59
N LYS A 56 8.95 3.72 16.84
CA LYS A 56 10.32 3.86 17.39
C LYS A 56 10.98 2.52 17.67
N ILE A 57 10.59 1.48 16.95
CA ILE A 57 11.24 0.17 17.09
C ILE A 57 12.61 0.15 16.39
N SER A 58 13.49 -0.78 16.80
CA SER A 58 14.75 -0.99 16.09
C SER A 58 14.53 -1.35 14.63
N TYR A 59 15.46 -1.00 13.74
CA TYR A 59 15.31 -1.32 12.32
C TYR A 59 15.21 -2.83 12.07
N GLU A 60 15.92 -3.63 12.82
CA GLU A 60 15.84 -5.10 12.77
C GLU A 60 14.42 -5.58 13.15
N SER A 61 13.88 -5.07 14.27
CA SER A 61 12.52 -5.40 14.69
C SER A 61 11.47 -4.94 13.65
N TYR A 62 11.71 -3.84 12.96
CA TYR A 62 10.87 -3.39 11.86
C TYR A 62 10.91 -4.36 10.66
N LEU A 63 12.07 -4.88 10.30
CA LEU A 63 12.20 -5.88 9.24
C LEU A 63 11.52 -7.20 9.62
N ASP A 64 11.65 -7.64 10.88
CA ASP A 64 10.96 -8.84 11.39
C ASP A 64 9.44 -8.67 11.39
N PHE A 65 8.95 -7.50 11.82
CA PHE A 65 7.53 -7.14 11.73
C PHE A 65 7.07 -7.20 10.26
N SER A 66 7.87 -6.61 9.37
CA SER A 66 7.56 -6.54 7.94
C SER A 66 7.53 -7.92 7.29
N GLU A 67 8.44 -8.79 7.63
CA GLU A 67 8.41 -10.18 7.15
C GLU A 67 7.12 -10.89 7.54
N LYS A 68 6.66 -10.74 8.79
CA LYS A 68 5.47 -11.42 9.29
C LYS A 68 4.20 -11.02 8.54
N TRP A 69 3.96 -9.72 8.34
CA TRP A 69 2.76 -9.30 7.62
C TRP A 69 2.86 -9.58 6.11
N MET A 70 4.05 -9.51 5.50
CA MET A 70 4.24 -9.92 4.11
C MET A 70 3.97 -11.41 3.90
N ARG A 71 4.27 -12.29 4.87
CA ARG A 71 3.88 -13.71 4.83
C ARG A 71 2.36 -13.88 4.78
N ARG A 72 1.61 -13.09 5.56
CA ARG A 72 0.14 -13.08 5.47
C ARG A 72 -0.34 -12.65 4.09
N CYS A 73 0.26 -11.61 3.51
CA CYS A 73 -0.04 -11.18 2.14
C CYS A 73 0.22 -12.29 1.12
N TYR A 74 1.34 -13.00 1.26
CA TYR A 74 1.68 -14.14 0.39
C TYR A 74 0.65 -15.26 0.47
N GLU A 75 0.16 -15.60 1.67
CA GLU A 75 -0.88 -16.60 1.88
C GLU A 75 -2.20 -16.22 1.22
N TRP A 76 -2.62 -14.95 1.32
CA TRP A 76 -3.88 -14.46 0.77
C TRP A 76 -3.87 -14.34 -0.76
N LEU A 77 -2.71 -14.11 -1.38
CA LEU A 77 -2.60 -13.97 -2.83
C LEU A 77 -2.89 -15.26 -3.57
N LYS A 78 -3.59 -15.14 -4.70
CA LYS A 78 -3.68 -16.19 -5.73
C LYS A 78 -2.30 -16.50 -6.29
N ASP A 79 -2.14 -17.63 -6.96
CA ASP A 79 -0.87 -18.03 -7.56
C ASP A 79 -0.37 -17.05 -8.65
N ASP A 80 -1.29 -16.41 -9.38
CA ASP A 80 -1.01 -15.32 -10.33
C ASP A 80 -1.22 -13.92 -9.69
N GLY A 81 -1.36 -13.87 -8.36
CA GLY A 81 -1.55 -12.65 -7.60
C GLY A 81 -0.30 -11.78 -7.58
N ARG A 82 -0.52 -10.46 -7.55
CA ARG A 82 0.53 -9.44 -7.58
C ARG A 82 0.52 -8.59 -6.32
N PHE A 83 1.68 -8.04 -6.00
CA PHE A 83 1.86 -7.21 -4.82
C PHE A 83 2.63 -5.94 -5.19
N CYS A 84 1.98 -4.79 -5.06
CA CYS A 84 2.57 -3.45 -5.22
C CYS A 84 2.84 -2.87 -3.83
N LEU A 85 4.10 -2.85 -3.44
CA LEU A 85 4.56 -2.37 -2.14
C LEU A 85 5.12 -0.96 -2.28
N ASN A 86 4.42 0.03 -1.74
CA ASN A 86 4.89 1.41 -1.70
C ASN A 86 5.70 1.65 -0.42
N ILE A 87 6.97 2.03 -0.57
CA ILE A 87 7.92 2.25 0.52
C ILE A 87 8.91 3.36 0.18
N PRO A 88 9.50 4.05 1.18
CA PRO A 88 10.58 4.99 0.92
C PRO A 88 11.80 4.27 0.34
N LEU A 89 12.57 4.99 -0.49
CA LEU A 89 13.85 4.48 -0.99
C LEU A 89 14.82 4.21 0.18
N ASP A 90 14.96 5.21 1.06
CA ASP A 90 15.91 5.20 2.17
C ASP A 90 15.29 5.72 3.46
N LYS A 91 15.86 5.31 4.59
CA LYS A 91 15.62 5.88 5.92
C LYS A 91 16.90 6.49 6.46
N ASN A 92 16.87 7.77 6.84
CA ASN A 92 18.04 8.52 7.31
C ASN A 92 18.10 8.70 8.84
N LYS A 93 16.98 8.44 9.55
CA LYS A 93 16.92 8.54 11.01
C LYS A 93 17.33 7.22 11.66
N GLY A 94 18.22 7.28 12.63
CA GLY A 94 18.74 6.09 13.32
C GLY A 94 19.78 5.30 12.52
N GLY A 95 20.43 5.96 11.57
CA GLY A 95 21.37 5.37 10.62
C GLY A 95 20.83 5.38 9.20
N GLN A 96 21.69 5.17 8.23
CA GLN A 96 21.32 5.11 6.82
C GLN A 96 20.97 3.67 6.46
N GLN A 97 19.71 3.42 6.12
CA GLN A 97 19.20 2.11 5.71
C GLN A 97 18.52 2.22 4.36
N SER A 98 18.81 1.26 3.47
CA SER A 98 18.16 1.15 2.18
C SER A 98 16.87 0.34 2.32
N VAL A 99 15.81 0.98 2.80
CA VAL A 99 14.51 0.33 3.08
C VAL A 99 13.98 -0.41 1.86
N GLY A 100 14.09 0.19 0.68
CA GLY A 100 13.66 -0.43 -0.57
C GLY A 100 14.36 -1.75 -0.88
N ALA A 101 15.69 -1.82 -0.66
CA ALA A 101 16.47 -3.03 -0.88
C ALA A 101 16.15 -4.11 0.17
N ASP A 102 16.12 -3.73 1.44
CA ASP A 102 15.93 -4.67 2.55
C ASP A 102 14.52 -5.29 2.51
N MET A 103 13.47 -4.48 2.29
CA MET A 103 12.10 -4.96 2.16
C MET A 103 11.93 -5.87 0.94
N THR A 104 12.58 -5.54 -0.19
CA THR A 104 12.58 -6.40 -1.38
C THR A 104 13.27 -7.74 -1.11
N THR A 105 14.37 -7.73 -0.38
CA THR A 105 15.08 -8.95 0.02
C THR A 105 14.22 -9.81 0.93
N LYS A 106 13.59 -9.22 1.95
CA LYS A 106 12.65 -9.93 2.83
C LYS A 106 11.46 -10.54 2.08
N ALA A 107 10.89 -9.80 1.13
CA ALA A 107 9.80 -10.34 0.30
C ALA A 107 10.26 -11.56 -0.53
N LYS A 108 11.47 -11.51 -1.11
CA LYS A 108 12.04 -12.65 -1.85
C LYS A 108 12.32 -13.87 -0.96
N GLU A 109 12.78 -13.66 0.26
CA GLU A 109 13.00 -14.73 1.26
C GLU A 109 11.69 -15.42 1.65
N ILE A 110 10.55 -14.71 1.64
CA ILE A 110 9.22 -15.30 1.84
C ILE A 110 8.79 -16.20 0.67
N GLY A 111 9.25 -15.90 -0.54
CA GLY A 111 8.90 -16.63 -1.76
C GLY A 111 8.34 -15.77 -2.89
N PHE A 112 8.13 -14.47 -2.66
CA PHE A 112 7.74 -13.54 -3.73
C PHE A 112 8.80 -13.50 -4.83
N GLN A 113 8.33 -13.40 -6.07
CA GLN A 113 9.17 -13.14 -7.21
C GLN A 113 9.19 -11.64 -7.51
N TYR A 114 10.37 -11.07 -7.70
CA TYR A 114 10.51 -9.67 -8.08
C TYR A 114 10.24 -9.50 -9.58
N HIS A 115 9.45 -8.50 -9.95
CA HIS A 115 9.21 -8.15 -11.34
C HIS A 115 9.93 -6.85 -11.73
N SER A 116 9.57 -5.74 -11.09
CA SER A 116 10.10 -4.41 -11.41
C SER A 116 9.89 -3.44 -10.25
N THR A 117 10.43 -2.23 -10.40
CA THR A 117 10.20 -1.13 -9.44
C THR A 117 9.88 0.13 -10.22
N VAL A 118 8.86 0.86 -9.77
CA VAL A 118 8.56 2.21 -10.20
C VAL A 118 9.09 3.19 -9.15
N VAL A 119 9.74 4.25 -9.59
CA VAL A 119 10.13 5.37 -8.73
C VAL A 119 9.01 6.41 -8.78
N TRP A 120 8.43 6.72 -7.62
CA TRP A 120 7.43 7.78 -7.51
C TRP A 120 8.07 9.05 -6.94
N ASN A 121 8.02 10.12 -7.74
CA ASN A 121 8.45 11.46 -7.37
C ASN A 121 7.21 12.32 -7.10
N GLU A 122 7.01 12.73 -5.85
CA GLU A 122 5.90 13.60 -5.46
C GLU A 122 5.98 15.03 -6.03
N GLY A 123 7.09 15.39 -6.65
CA GLY A 123 7.34 16.76 -7.14
C GLY A 123 7.55 17.79 -6.03
N ASN A 124 7.54 17.38 -4.78
CA ASN A 124 7.67 18.23 -3.58
C ASN A 124 9.12 18.47 -3.16
N ILE A 125 10.00 18.71 -4.12
CA ILE A 125 11.39 19.11 -3.80
C ILE A 125 11.34 20.57 -3.33
N SER A 126 10.90 20.79 -2.10
CA SER A 126 11.07 22.09 -1.45
C SER A 126 12.57 22.36 -1.25
N ARG A 127 12.97 23.64 -1.26
CA ARG A 127 14.33 24.04 -0.89
C ARG A 127 14.67 23.44 0.46
N ARG A 128 15.57 22.47 0.46
CA ARG A 128 15.97 21.76 1.67
C ARG A 128 17.17 22.45 2.28
N THR A 129 17.20 22.50 3.60
CA THR A 129 18.41 22.82 4.35
C THR A 129 19.46 21.77 4.00
N ALA A 130 20.73 22.19 3.86
CA ALA A 130 21.83 21.25 3.68
C ALA A 130 21.91 20.29 4.86
N TRP A 131 22.16 19.04 4.56
CA TRP A 131 22.32 17.99 5.56
C TRP A 131 23.77 17.48 5.53
N GLY A 132 24.34 17.22 6.72
CA GLY A 132 25.71 16.81 6.83
C GLY A 132 26.69 18.00 6.73
N SER A 133 27.89 17.76 6.20
CA SER A 133 28.89 18.80 6.02
C SER A 133 28.51 19.77 4.93
N TRP A 134 28.55 21.09 5.26
CA TRP A 134 28.26 22.16 4.31
C TRP A 134 29.45 22.41 3.40
N LEU A 135 29.25 22.38 2.09
CA LEU A 135 30.27 22.62 1.04
C LEU A 135 31.58 21.82 1.23
N SER A 136 31.47 20.66 1.86
CA SER A 136 32.65 19.81 2.16
C SER A 136 32.32 18.34 1.85
N PRO A 137 33.26 17.62 1.22
CA PRO A 137 33.10 16.19 0.96
C PRO A 137 33.33 15.33 2.23
N SER A 138 33.53 15.94 3.40
CA SER A 138 33.83 15.19 4.62
C SER A 138 32.69 14.31 5.10
N ALA A 139 31.43 14.77 5.02
CA ALA A 139 30.23 14.00 5.40
C ALA A 139 28.97 14.62 4.84
N PRO A 140 28.81 14.81 3.51
CA PRO A 140 27.56 15.31 2.95
C PRO A 140 26.48 14.23 3.00
N TYR A 141 25.20 14.61 3.20
CA TYR A 141 24.07 13.70 3.04
C TYR A 141 23.40 13.89 1.69
N VAL A 142 23.16 12.77 1.01
CA VAL A 142 22.29 12.71 -0.17
C VAL A 142 20.91 12.25 0.29
N ILE A 143 19.88 13.02 -0.01
CA ILE A 143 18.49 12.71 0.33
C ILE A 143 17.73 12.51 -0.97
N ALA A 144 17.15 11.33 -1.15
CA ALA A 144 16.26 11.01 -2.25
C ALA A 144 14.79 11.22 -1.83
N PRO A 145 14.10 12.29 -2.29
CA PRO A 145 12.71 12.56 -1.93
C PRO A 145 11.74 11.76 -2.81
N VAL A 146 11.99 10.47 -2.94
CA VAL A 146 11.20 9.56 -3.77
C VAL A 146 10.77 8.34 -2.96
N GLU A 147 9.65 7.77 -3.36
CA GLU A 147 9.20 6.46 -2.89
C GLU A 147 9.31 5.43 -4.01
N LEU A 148 9.36 4.18 -3.65
CA LEU A 148 9.41 3.06 -4.57
C LEU A 148 8.07 2.32 -4.52
N ILE A 149 7.56 1.96 -5.66
CA ILE A 149 6.53 0.94 -5.78
C ILE A 149 7.21 -0.33 -6.28
N VAL A 150 7.52 -1.23 -5.34
CA VAL A 150 8.12 -2.53 -5.65
C VAL A 150 7.03 -3.48 -6.11
N ILE A 151 7.16 -3.99 -7.34
CA ILE A 151 6.17 -4.87 -7.96
C ILE A 151 6.66 -6.30 -7.86
N LEU A 152 5.91 -7.09 -7.12
CA LEU A 152 6.17 -8.49 -6.81
C LEU A 152 5.00 -9.36 -7.29
N TYR A 153 5.20 -10.67 -7.40
CA TYR A 153 4.15 -11.64 -7.68
C TYR A 153 4.42 -12.95 -6.93
N LYS A 154 3.40 -13.80 -6.79
CA LYS A 154 3.52 -15.04 -6.03
C LYS A 154 4.24 -16.15 -6.81
N HIS A 155 3.60 -16.79 -7.76
CA HIS A 155 4.20 -17.90 -8.52
C HIS A 155 4.29 -17.58 -10.01
N THR A 156 3.24 -17.01 -10.61
CA THR A 156 3.13 -16.79 -12.04
C THR A 156 2.84 -15.32 -12.35
N TRP A 157 3.73 -14.69 -13.13
CA TRP A 157 3.51 -13.31 -13.57
C TRP A 157 2.34 -13.17 -14.55
N LYS A 158 2.19 -14.12 -15.46
CA LYS A 158 1.16 -14.08 -16.50
C LYS A 158 -0.21 -14.42 -15.92
N LYS A 159 -1.10 -13.42 -15.81
CA LYS A 159 -2.51 -13.65 -15.48
C LYS A 159 -3.29 -14.20 -16.67
N SER A 160 -4.18 -15.15 -16.41
CA SER A 160 -5.12 -15.64 -17.42
C SER A 160 -6.13 -14.55 -17.78
N ARG A 161 -6.25 -14.23 -19.09
CA ARG A 161 -7.19 -13.23 -19.59
C ARG A 161 -8.62 -13.80 -19.79
N LYS A 162 -8.81 -15.10 -19.76
CA LYS A 162 -10.08 -15.80 -20.09
C LYS A 162 -11.32 -14.96 -19.73
N MET A 163 -11.95 -14.33 -20.73
CA MET A 163 -13.17 -13.52 -20.61
C MET A 163 -13.16 -12.40 -19.55
N ARG A 164 -11.95 -11.95 -19.12
CA ARG A 164 -11.77 -10.87 -18.13
C ARG A 164 -11.56 -9.56 -18.86
N GLU A 165 -12.21 -8.50 -18.38
CA GLU A 165 -12.16 -7.17 -18.96
C GLU A 165 -10.95 -6.40 -18.46
N SER A 166 -10.30 -5.65 -19.38
CA SER A 166 -9.24 -4.68 -19.08
C SER A 166 -9.72 -3.30 -19.46
N ASP A 167 -9.70 -2.37 -18.53
CA ASP A 167 -10.18 -1.00 -18.67
C ASP A 167 -9.04 0.03 -18.78
N ILE A 168 -7.78 -0.42 -18.87
CA ILE A 168 -6.65 0.47 -19.11
C ILE A 168 -6.64 0.96 -20.56
N THR A 169 -6.53 2.27 -20.74
CA THR A 169 -6.40 2.86 -22.07
C THR A 169 -4.98 2.70 -22.63
N ARG A 170 -4.83 2.89 -23.95
CA ARG A 170 -3.51 2.88 -24.60
C ARG A 170 -2.56 3.92 -24.00
N ASP A 171 -3.05 5.14 -23.78
CA ASP A 171 -2.22 6.24 -23.30
C ASP A 171 -1.82 6.04 -21.83
N GLU A 172 -2.75 5.59 -20.97
CA GLU A 172 -2.45 5.17 -19.60
C GLU A 172 -1.39 4.06 -19.59
N PHE A 173 -1.54 3.05 -20.44
CA PHE A 173 -0.57 1.94 -20.51
C PHE A 173 0.82 2.42 -20.92
N MET A 174 0.92 3.25 -21.97
CA MET A 174 2.19 3.77 -22.46
C MET A 174 2.88 4.70 -21.46
N ASP A 175 2.12 5.53 -20.73
CA ASP A 175 2.65 6.42 -19.71
C ASP A 175 3.05 5.66 -18.42
N TRP A 176 2.18 4.77 -17.94
CA TRP A 176 2.37 4.15 -16.63
C TRP A 176 3.31 2.93 -16.61
N THR A 177 3.59 2.33 -17.76
CA THR A 177 4.66 1.32 -17.88
C THR A 177 6.05 1.94 -17.86
N ASN A 178 6.16 3.28 -17.84
CA ASN A 178 7.39 3.97 -17.56
C ASN A 178 7.73 3.85 -16.06
N GLY A 179 8.94 3.49 -15.75
CA GLY A 179 9.40 3.25 -14.36
C GLY A 179 9.59 4.51 -13.51
N LEU A 180 9.17 5.68 -13.99
CA LEU A 180 9.20 6.95 -13.27
C LEU A 180 7.83 7.61 -13.31
N TRP A 181 7.17 7.70 -12.15
CA TRP A 181 5.91 8.43 -12.01
C TRP A 181 6.13 9.76 -11.30
N THR A 182 5.54 10.82 -11.83
CA THR A 182 5.58 12.16 -11.22
C THR A 182 4.17 12.69 -11.07
N PHE A 183 3.69 12.76 -9.84
CA PHE A 183 2.42 13.39 -9.45
C PHE A 183 2.45 13.73 -7.97
N SER A 184 1.65 14.73 -7.58
CA SER A 184 1.64 15.25 -6.21
C SER A 184 1.07 14.25 -5.21
N GLY A 185 1.66 14.21 -4.02
CA GLY A 185 1.11 13.51 -2.86
C GLY A 185 -0.19 14.16 -2.34
N GLU A 186 -0.83 13.52 -1.38
CA GLU A 186 -2.05 14.03 -0.75
C GLU A 186 -1.76 14.96 0.43
N SER A 187 -2.66 15.92 0.64
CA SER A 187 -2.56 16.84 1.78
C SER A 187 -3.04 16.17 3.07
N LYS A 188 -2.14 16.03 4.05
CA LYS A 188 -2.45 15.53 5.41
C LYS A 188 -3.62 16.26 6.06
N LYS A 189 -3.68 17.60 5.92
CA LYS A 189 -4.74 18.44 6.48
C LYS A 189 -6.11 18.19 5.85
N LYS A 190 -6.14 17.84 4.56
CA LYS A 190 -7.38 17.61 3.81
C LYS A 190 -8.00 16.27 4.13
N ILE A 191 -7.20 15.25 4.40
CA ILE A 191 -7.65 13.86 4.56
C ILE A 191 -7.78 13.45 6.02
N GLY A 192 -7.09 14.12 6.96
CA GLY A 192 -7.13 13.74 8.38
C GLY A 192 -6.31 12.50 8.74
N HIS A 193 -5.37 12.10 7.87
CA HIS A 193 -4.45 10.99 8.09
C HIS A 193 -2.99 11.49 8.07
N PRO A 194 -2.10 10.98 8.93
CA PRO A 194 -0.72 11.49 9.04
C PRO A 194 0.16 11.21 7.81
N ALA A 195 -0.14 10.18 7.05
CA ALA A 195 0.61 9.79 5.85
C ALA A 195 -0.30 9.20 4.76
N PRO A 196 -1.26 9.97 4.18
CA PRO A 196 -2.10 9.46 3.12
C PRO A 196 -1.32 9.46 1.81
N PHE A 197 -1.32 8.36 1.07
CA PHE A 197 -0.91 8.40 -0.33
C PHE A 197 -2.10 8.73 -1.25
N PRO A 198 -1.87 9.39 -2.39
CA PRO A 198 -2.94 9.83 -3.28
C PRO A 198 -3.65 8.64 -3.95
N VAL A 199 -4.94 8.81 -4.27
CA VAL A 199 -5.75 7.79 -4.97
C VAL A 199 -5.13 7.42 -6.33
N GLU A 200 -4.40 8.33 -6.96
CA GLU A 200 -3.73 8.10 -8.25
C GLU A 200 -2.70 6.96 -8.19
N LEU A 201 -1.98 6.79 -7.07
CA LEU A 201 -1.00 5.70 -6.92
C LEU A 201 -1.67 4.32 -7.02
N PRO A 202 -2.64 3.96 -6.14
CA PRO A 202 -3.32 2.67 -6.25
C PRO A 202 -4.15 2.56 -7.54
N ARG A 203 -4.70 3.66 -8.09
CA ARG A 203 -5.39 3.65 -9.38
C ARG A 203 -4.49 3.11 -10.49
N ARG A 204 -3.25 3.60 -10.61
CA ARG A 204 -2.28 3.12 -11.60
C ARG A 204 -1.95 1.65 -11.39
N CYS A 205 -1.66 1.25 -10.15
CA CYS A 205 -1.38 -0.15 -9.82
C CYS A 205 -2.57 -1.07 -10.16
N ILE A 206 -3.80 -0.67 -9.81
CA ILE A 206 -5.01 -1.43 -10.06
C ILE A 206 -5.24 -1.64 -11.54
N LYS A 207 -5.20 -0.58 -12.36
CA LYS A 207 -5.45 -0.68 -13.80
C LYS A 207 -4.34 -1.41 -14.56
N LEU A 208 -3.06 -1.29 -14.12
CA LEU A 208 -1.94 -2.02 -14.72
C LEU A 208 -1.91 -3.52 -14.36
N PHE A 209 -2.35 -3.88 -13.14
CA PHE A 209 -2.03 -5.19 -12.58
C PHE A 209 -3.26 -6.02 -12.18
N SER A 210 -4.48 -5.53 -12.43
CA SER A 210 -5.72 -6.28 -12.20
C SER A 210 -6.72 -6.09 -13.34
N PHE A 211 -7.62 -7.04 -13.50
CA PHE A 211 -8.79 -6.92 -14.37
C PHE A 211 -9.98 -6.31 -13.62
N VAL A 212 -11.00 -5.87 -14.36
CA VAL A 212 -12.30 -5.53 -13.77
C VAL A 212 -12.83 -6.71 -12.96
N ASP A 213 -13.48 -6.44 -11.83
CA ASP A 213 -13.99 -7.42 -10.86
C ASP A 213 -12.92 -8.26 -10.13
N ASP A 214 -11.63 -7.94 -10.26
CA ASP A 214 -10.59 -8.52 -9.41
C ASP A 214 -10.70 -8.03 -7.97
N VAL A 215 -10.21 -8.83 -7.03
CA VAL A 215 -10.19 -8.51 -5.59
C VAL A 215 -8.86 -7.86 -5.21
N ILE A 216 -8.96 -6.63 -4.72
CA ILE A 216 -7.83 -5.80 -4.28
C ILE A 216 -7.80 -5.77 -2.75
N LEU A 217 -6.64 -5.96 -2.15
CA LEU A 217 -6.43 -5.87 -0.71
C LEU A 217 -5.44 -4.76 -0.36
N ASP A 218 -5.78 -4.01 0.69
CA ASP A 218 -4.84 -3.15 1.40
C ASP A 218 -4.81 -3.54 2.89
N PRO A 219 -3.74 -4.21 3.36
CA PRO A 219 -3.62 -4.65 4.75
C PRO A 219 -3.31 -3.52 5.74
N PHE A 220 -3.06 -2.29 5.26
CA PHE A 220 -2.81 -1.07 6.05
C PHE A 220 -3.56 0.11 5.43
N MET A 221 -4.89 -0.02 5.32
CA MET A 221 -5.68 0.85 4.45
C MET A 221 -5.71 2.34 4.88
N GLY A 222 -5.44 2.64 6.15
CA GLY A 222 -5.48 4.00 6.68
C GLY A 222 -6.75 4.74 6.27
N SER A 223 -6.60 5.84 5.52
CA SER A 223 -7.73 6.65 5.01
C SER A 223 -8.48 6.02 3.82
N GLY A 224 -8.13 4.81 3.36
CA GLY A 224 -8.84 4.05 2.35
C GLY A 224 -8.58 4.43 0.90
N SER A 225 -7.43 5.03 0.55
CA SER A 225 -7.13 5.43 -0.83
C SER A 225 -7.19 4.25 -1.83
N THR A 226 -6.69 3.08 -1.42
CA THR A 226 -6.77 1.85 -2.25
C THR A 226 -8.21 1.39 -2.47
N LEU A 227 -9.07 1.51 -1.45
CA LEU A 227 -10.48 1.13 -1.57
C LEU A 227 -11.24 2.11 -2.46
N VAL A 228 -10.97 3.42 -2.34
CA VAL A 228 -11.51 4.45 -3.25
C VAL A 228 -11.11 4.13 -4.69
N ALA A 229 -9.84 3.87 -4.94
CA ALA A 229 -9.36 3.50 -6.29
C ALA A 229 -10.02 2.21 -6.80
N SER A 230 -10.23 1.21 -5.93
CA SER A 230 -10.93 -0.03 -6.28
C SER A 230 -12.37 0.22 -6.70
N LEU A 231 -13.10 1.03 -5.91
CA LEU A 231 -14.49 1.41 -6.19
C LEU A 231 -14.62 2.14 -7.54
N LEU A 232 -13.80 3.16 -7.75
CA LEU A 232 -13.85 4.01 -8.96
C LEU A 232 -13.44 3.27 -10.23
N ASN A 233 -12.74 2.15 -10.11
CA ASN A 233 -12.31 1.34 -11.26
C ASN A 233 -12.99 -0.04 -11.31
N ASN A 234 -14.14 -0.22 -10.69
CA ASN A 234 -14.94 -1.46 -10.74
C ASN A 234 -14.18 -2.72 -10.26
N ARG A 235 -13.41 -2.61 -9.19
CA ARG A 235 -12.81 -3.75 -8.50
C ARG A 235 -13.50 -3.99 -7.16
N TYR A 236 -13.34 -5.20 -6.61
CA TYR A 236 -13.69 -5.48 -5.22
C TYR A 236 -12.53 -5.02 -4.33
N GLY A 237 -12.82 -4.25 -3.28
CA GLY A 237 -11.81 -3.72 -2.36
C GLY A 237 -11.97 -4.29 -0.96
N ILE A 238 -10.88 -4.78 -0.36
CA ILE A 238 -10.81 -5.18 1.04
C ILE A 238 -9.73 -4.34 1.71
N GLY A 239 -10.07 -3.72 2.83
CA GLY A 239 -9.12 -2.96 3.65
C GLY A 239 -9.07 -3.48 5.07
N ILE A 240 -7.88 -3.55 5.64
CA ILE A 240 -7.67 -3.87 7.05
C ILE A 240 -7.05 -2.65 7.71
N ASP A 241 -7.55 -2.29 8.89
CA ASP A 241 -6.89 -1.37 9.79
C ASP A 241 -7.24 -1.72 11.23
N HIS A 242 -6.26 -1.66 12.13
CA HIS A 242 -6.48 -1.92 13.54
C HIS A 242 -7.09 -0.72 14.26
N ASP A 243 -6.91 0.50 13.72
CA ASP A 243 -7.49 1.71 14.27
C ASP A 243 -8.91 1.93 13.76
N LYS A 244 -9.86 1.92 14.68
CA LYS A 244 -11.28 2.13 14.38
C LYS A 244 -11.54 3.50 13.78
N SER A 245 -10.78 4.53 14.18
CA SER A 245 -10.97 5.90 13.66
C SER A 245 -10.62 5.97 12.17
N TYR A 246 -9.60 5.24 11.73
CA TYR A 246 -9.27 5.11 10.30
C TYR A 246 -10.32 4.31 9.54
N CYS A 247 -10.90 3.28 10.14
CA CYS A 247 -12.03 2.56 9.53
C CYS A 247 -13.25 3.48 9.33
N GLU A 248 -13.56 4.34 10.31
CA GLU A 248 -14.63 5.34 10.21
C GLU A 248 -14.34 6.37 9.12
N LEU A 249 -13.10 6.88 9.07
CA LEU A 249 -12.64 7.83 8.05
C LEU A 249 -12.72 7.23 6.65
N ALA A 250 -12.20 6.01 6.46
CA ALA A 250 -12.24 5.32 5.17
C ALA A 250 -13.68 5.09 4.71
N LYS A 251 -14.57 4.63 5.60
CA LYS A 251 -15.99 4.47 5.30
C LYS A 251 -16.64 5.76 4.86
N ALA A 252 -16.44 6.85 5.61
CA ALA A 252 -17.02 8.17 5.27
C ALA A 252 -16.54 8.66 3.91
N ARG A 253 -15.24 8.48 3.61
CA ARG A 253 -14.66 8.84 2.32
C ARG A 253 -15.26 8.02 1.17
N LEU A 254 -15.42 6.71 1.34
CA LEU A 254 -16.03 5.83 0.34
C LEU A 254 -17.49 6.21 0.04
N MET A 255 -18.29 6.55 1.07
CA MET A 255 -19.66 7.00 0.90
C MET A 255 -19.73 8.30 0.09
N ASN A 256 -18.87 9.25 0.40
CA ASN A 256 -18.76 10.54 -0.31
C ASN A 256 -18.38 10.35 -1.79
N GLU A 257 -17.39 9.50 -2.06
CA GLU A 257 -16.95 9.21 -3.43
C GLU A 257 -18.02 8.48 -4.24
N ALA A 258 -18.77 7.57 -3.61
CA ALA A 258 -19.87 6.88 -4.25
C ALA A 258 -21.01 7.83 -4.63
N GLU A 259 -21.41 8.73 -3.73
CA GLU A 259 -22.42 9.77 -4.02
C GLU A 259 -21.98 10.68 -5.15
N HIS A 260 -20.73 11.20 -5.07
CA HIS A 260 -20.19 12.12 -6.07
C HIS A 260 -20.14 11.50 -7.47
N ASN A 261 -19.82 10.23 -7.57
CA ASN A 261 -19.69 9.51 -8.83
C ASN A 261 -20.97 8.71 -9.21
N GLN A 262 -22.08 8.85 -8.47
CA GLN A 262 -23.34 8.16 -8.67
C GLN A 262 -23.21 6.63 -8.72
N ILE A 263 -22.30 6.08 -7.92
CA ILE A 263 -22.05 4.65 -7.82
C ILE A 263 -22.98 4.03 -6.77
N THR A 264 -23.76 3.03 -7.18
CA THR A 264 -24.59 2.25 -6.23
C THR A 264 -23.70 1.35 -5.38
N MET A 265 -23.73 1.57 -4.06
CA MET A 265 -22.92 0.87 -3.08
C MET A 265 -23.62 -0.37 -2.50
#